data_2b350b9e08cd2be04ae7028a868551d1
#
_entry.id   2b350b9e08cd2be04ae7028a868551d1
#
_cell.length_a   1.000
_cell.length_b   1.000
_cell.length_c   1.000
_cell.angle_alpha   90.00
_cell.angle_beta   90.00
_cell.angle_gamma   90.00
#
_symmetry.space_group_name_H-M   'P 1'
#
loop_
_entity.id
_entity.type
_entity.pdbx_description
1 polymer ?
#
loop_
_entity_poly.entity_id
_entity_poly.type
_entity_poly.pdbx_seq_one_letter_code
_entity_poly.pdbx_strand_id
1 'polypeptide(L)'
;MPELSHPFLRDGIEARGYQIAATQACIRCSTLLVMPTGFGKTAVQWNCIADALESGVEKIVITAPTVGLVEQQRRMILERIVIDTEKVRTYTGSDRPAKRGDIWQEATIIIATPQVIRNDVDTGLIHLEHVGLLIIDEAHHAKGNHATAQVADRYQAQSPEPWLVAATASPGSSQNAIRQLWNRLNVNRIFVAKREDDLLKPYAVDMNIATIRVMLDSKTLALLEPLEAHQFEETNALKRQGFLAPTEHLTAGLIEEAAQRASIAISRRDPRGYDAARRISDVRRMHMLLDLLKTQGLRSARSYLERADEQLRDGERSTSRFLKKQVIHNFRQAVQTMEECHPKPAYVSRLVQEHLEKHPDERILIFSEYRDTVDHLVEDLNQIENAVVDRFIGQSKRGKREGMSQKQQLEQLERFRKGDINVLVATSVGEEGLDVPSASMVLFYEPVPSAIRSIQRRGRTARESSGSVHVLVANNTRDVHVLHASRNRELRMHNVLARMRLETPLGSYKIRKEGKLLDFEIVKGEHRQPALEFLEQEKTRLKSIEKEVEQEKQAEVRNPSTPTSSNPTLHTRARSQKSLFDFEEETSDPWKPVLDGRDINRQ
;
A
#
# COMPACT_ATOMS: atom_id res chain seq x y z
N MET A 1 21.47 22.89 -1.99
CA MET A 1 21.69 21.46 -2.22
C MET A 1 22.15 21.26 -3.65
N PRO A 2 22.81 20.17 -4.03
CA PRO A 2 23.08 19.90 -5.44
C PRO A 2 21.79 19.68 -6.21
N GLU A 3 21.66 20.26 -7.38
CA GLU A 3 20.48 20.17 -8.23
C GLU A 3 20.81 19.41 -9.51
N LEU A 4 19.84 18.62 -9.99
CA LEU A 4 19.93 17.91 -11.26
C LEU A 4 19.46 18.85 -12.38
N SER A 5 20.30 19.07 -13.36
CA SER A 5 20.06 19.90 -14.54
C SER A 5 20.02 19.05 -15.80
N HIS A 6 19.09 19.37 -16.70
CA HIS A 6 18.97 18.79 -18.04
C HIS A 6 18.16 19.74 -18.92
N PRO A 7 18.39 19.85 -20.25
CA PRO A 7 17.67 20.78 -21.13
C PRO A 7 16.16 20.70 -21.06
N PHE A 8 15.60 19.51 -20.81
CA PHE A 8 14.17 19.27 -20.68
C PHE A 8 13.67 19.17 -19.24
N LEU A 9 14.49 19.45 -18.22
CA LEU A 9 14.06 19.54 -16.82
C LEU A 9 14.04 21.00 -16.37
N ARG A 10 13.04 21.38 -15.58
CA ARG A 10 13.03 22.67 -14.90
C ARG A 10 13.96 22.65 -13.69
N ASP A 11 14.50 23.80 -13.35
CA ASP A 11 15.38 23.98 -12.19
C ASP A 11 14.71 23.59 -10.87
N GLY A 12 15.52 23.39 -9.83
CA GLY A 12 15.07 23.08 -8.48
C GLY A 12 14.76 21.60 -8.24
N ILE A 13 15.31 20.69 -9.06
CA ILE A 13 15.23 19.25 -8.81
C ILE A 13 16.46 18.82 -8.02
N GLU A 14 16.27 18.42 -6.77
CA GLU A 14 17.37 17.92 -5.93
C GLU A 14 18.04 16.68 -6.55
N ALA A 15 19.36 16.71 -6.66
CA ALA A 15 20.14 15.59 -7.14
C ALA A 15 20.36 14.54 -6.05
N ARG A 16 19.86 13.33 -6.26
CA ARG A 16 19.99 12.20 -5.34
C ARG A 16 20.66 11.02 -6.02
N GLY A 17 21.78 10.56 -5.48
CA GLY A 17 22.61 9.52 -6.09
C GLY A 17 21.83 8.24 -6.46
N TYR A 18 20.92 7.77 -5.61
CA TYR A 18 20.10 6.59 -5.92
C TYR A 18 19.10 6.81 -7.07
N GLN A 19 18.57 8.05 -7.24
CA GLN A 19 17.69 8.37 -8.37
C GLN A 19 18.48 8.44 -9.67
N ILE A 20 19.70 8.99 -9.63
CA ILE A 20 20.61 9.00 -10.78
C ILE A 20 20.97 7.57 -11.19
N ALA A 21 21.30 6.69 -10.24
CA ALA A 21 21.58 5.28 -10.52
C ALA A 21 20.36 4.55 -11.12
N ALA A 22 19.15 4.85 -10.63
CA ALA A 22 17.90 4.32 -11.15
C ALA A 22 17.63 4.83 -12.58
N THR A 23 17.83 6.13 -12.82
CA THR A 23 17.69 6.76 -14.15
C THR A 23 18.64 6.13 -15.15
N GLN A 24 19.90 5.96 -14.80
CA GLN A 24 20.89 5.27 -15.63
C GLN A 24 20.44 3.85 -16.03
N ALA A 25 19.86 3.12 -15.08
CA ALA A 25 19.35 1.78 -15.37
C ALA A 25 18.16 1.81 -16.34
N CYS A 26 17.22 2.74 -16.16
CA CYS A 26 15.99 2.86 -16.95
C CYS A 26 16.24 3.39 -18.37
N ILE A 27 17.20 4.30 -18.56
CA ILE A 27 17.57 4.81 -19.88
C ILE A 27 18.30 3.74 -20.70
N ARG A 28 19.08 2.91 -20.05
CA ARG A 28 19.90 1.90 -20.71
C ARG A 28 19.08 0.79 -21.37
N CYS A 29 17.99 0.39 -20.76
CA CYS A 29 17.12 -0.69 -21.27
C CYS A 29 15.74 -0.68 -20.58
N SER A 30 14.79 -1.43 -21.13
CA SER A 30 13.50 -1.66 -20.48
C SER A 30 13.70 -2.23 -19.08
N THR A 31 13.16 -1.54 -18.06
CA THR A 31 13.50 -1.79 -16.65
C THR A 31 12.27 -1.87 -15.77
N LEU A 32 12.24 -2.88 -14.89
CA LEU A 32 11.33 -2.91 -13.74
C LEU A 32 12.00 -2.15 -12.57
N LEU A 33 11.49 -0.95 -12.30
CA LEU A 33 11.95 -0.06 -11.25
C LEU A 33 11.21 -0.38 -9.95
N VAL A 34 11.89 -1.01 -9.00
CA VAL A 34 11.36 -1.33 -7.68
C VAL A 34 11.98 -0.39 -6.65
N MET A 35 11.20 0.56 -6.16
CA MET A 35 11.62 1.52 -5.14
C MET A 35 10.51 1.72 -4.11
N PRO A 36 10.84 1.91 -2.81
CA PRO A 36 9.83 2.20 -1.80
C PRO A 36 9.02 3.45 -2.14
N THR A 37 7.81 3.55 -1.60
CA THR A 37 6.98 4.74 -1.74
C THR A 37 7.64 5.93 -1.02
N GLY A 38 7.54 7.13 -1.59
CA GLY A 38 8.13 8.35 -1.01
C GLY A 38 9.58 8.64 -1.48
N PHE A 39 10.28 7.68 -2.10
CA PHE A 39 11.65 7.88 -2.57
C PHE A 39 11.77 8.39 -4.02
N GLY A 40 10.68 8.91 -4.57
CA GLY A 40 10.73 9.64 -5.85
C GLY A 40 10.84 8.76 -7.09
N LYS A 41 10.11 7.64 -7.16
CA LYS A 41 9.92 6.89 -8.42
C LYS A 41 9.55 7.82 -9.59
N THR A 42 8.69 8.79 -9.31
CA THR A 42 8.22 9.79 -10.27
C THR A 42 9.36 10.69 -10.77
N ALA A 43 10.33 11.03 -9.92
CA ALA A 43 11.51 11.79 -10.35
C ALA A 43 12.36 11.00 -11.37
N VAL A 44 12.51 9.69 -11.17
CA VAL A 44 13.18 8.82 -12.16
C VAL A 44 12.37 8.76 -13.47
N GLN A 45 11.04 8.75 -13.40
CA GLN A 45 10.17 8.81 -14.58
C GLN A 45 10.36 10.14 -15.33
N TRP A 46 10.43 11.29 -14.63
CA TRP A 46 10.73 12.59 -15.28
C TRP A 46 12.09 12.61 -15.97
N ASN A 47 13.10 12.03 -15.35
CA ASN A 47 14.42 11.93 -15.97
C ASN A 47 14.38 11.07 -17.25
N CYS A 48 13.62 9.97 -17.25
CA CYS A 48 13.43 9.15 -18.46
C CYS A 48 12.64 9.91 -19.55
N ILE A 49 11.65 10.73 -19.17
CA ILE A 49 10.92 11.61 -20.10
C ILE A 49 11.86 12.65 -20.70
N ALA A 50 12.70 13.30 -19.89
CA ALA A 50 13.65 14.29 -20.35
C ALA A 50 14.66 13.69 -21.35
N ASP A 51 15.24 12.51 -21.06
CA ASP A 51 16.11 11.78 -21.98
C ASP A 51 15.40 11.34 -23.27
N ALA A 52 14.12 10.97 -23.17
CA ALA A 52 13.31 10.61 -24.33
C ALA A 52 13.08 11.82 -25.26
N LEU A 53 12.75 12.98 -24.69
CA LEU A 53 12.56 14.22 -25.44
C LEU A 53 13.86 14.68 -26.12
N GLU A 54 15.00 14.64 -25.42
CA GLU A 54 16.33 14.96 -25.98
C GLU A 54 16.69 14.00 -27.11
N SER A 55 16.29 12.74 -27.00
CA SER A 55 16.50 11.74 -28.05
C SER A 55 15.55 11.88 -29.26
N GLY A 56 14.65 12.86 -29.25
CA GLY A 56 13.68 13.08 -30.32
C GLY A 56 12.59 12.02 -30.40
N VAL A 57 12.24 11.37 -29.28
CA VAL A 57 11.14 10.40 -29.23
C VAL A 57 9.83 11.10 -29.60
N GLU A 58 9.10 10.56 -30.59
CA GLU A 58 7.89 11.16 -31.12
C GLU A 58 6.76 11.18 -30.09
N LYS A 59 6.56 10.07 -29.36
CA LYS A 59 5.46 9.92 -28.42
C LYS A 59 5.86 9.19 -27.15
N ILE A 60 5.43 9.72 -26.02
CA ILE A 60 5.62 9.16 -24.68
C ILE A 60 4.23 8.85 -24.10
N VAL A 61 4.02 7.63 -23.63
CA VAL A 61 2.76 7.21 -22.99
C VAL A 61 3.04 6.85 -21.53
N ILE A 62 2.24 7.41 -20.64
CA ILE A 62 2.30 7.13 -19.20
C ILE A 62 0.95 6.56 -18.78
N THR A 63 0.95 5.38 -18.16
CA THR A 63 -0.27 4.78 -17.64
C THR A 63 -0.33 4.91 -16.13
N ALA A 64 -1.48 5.37 -15.64
CA ALA A 64 -1.80 5.46 -14.22
C ALA A 64 -3.15 4.77 -13.92
N PRO A 65 -3.31 4.11 -12.74
CA PRO A 65 -4.48 3.26 -12.46
C PRO A 65 -5.81 4.01 -12.42
N THR A 66 -5.82 5.28 -12.07
CA THR A 66 -7.05 6.08 -11.89
C THR A 66 -6.97 7.43 -12.58
N VAL A 67 -8.13 8.00 -12.91
CA VAL A 67 -8.24 9.34 -13.53
C VAL A 67 -7.61 10.43 -12.62
N GLY A 68 -7.77 10.31 -11.31
CA GLY A 68 -7.15 11.25 -10.36
C GLY A 68 -5.62 11.25 -10.44
N LEU A 69 -5.01 10.06 -10.58
CA LEU A 69 -3.55 9.94 -10.79
C LEU A 69 -3.13 10.45 -12.17
N VAL A 70 -3.94 10.26 -13.21
CA VAL A 70 -3.68 10.79 -14.54
C VAL A 70 -3.56 12.32 -14.48
N GLU A 71 -4.51 13.00 -13.83
CA GLU A 71 -4.47 14.45 -13.66
C GLU A 71 -3.30 14.91 -12.78
N GLN A 72 -3.01 14.19 -11.70
CA GLN A 72 -1.86 14.47 -10.85
C GLN A 72 -0.54 14.35 -11.64
N GLN A 73 -0.34 13.28 -12.39
CA GLN A 73 0.86 13.08 -13.20
C GLN A 73 1.00 14.20 -14.24
N ARG A 74 -0.10 14.60 -14.90
CA ARG A 74 -0.08 15.72 -15.85
C ARG A 74 0.42 17.00 -15.19
N ARG A 75 -0.14 17.38 -14.03
CA ARG A 75 0.28 18.56 -13.29
C ARG A 75 1.77 18.52 -12.95
N MET A 76 2.23 17.39 -12.39
CA MET A 76 3.63 17.22 -12.00
C MET A 76 4.58 17.27 -13.20
N ILE A 77 4.19 16.73 -14.35
CA ILE A 77 4.98 16.80 -15.59
C ILE A 77 5.12 18.27 -16.05
N LEU A 78 4.02 19.02 -16.07
CA LEU A 78 4.05 20.44 -16.45
C LEU A 78 4.87 21.31 -15.48
N GLU A 79 4.94 20.91 -14.21
CA GLU A 79 5.75 21.58 -13.19
C GLU A 79 7.25 21.25 -13.31
N ARG A 80 7.64 20.12 -13.93
CA ARG A 80 9.01 19.60 -13.89
C ARG A 80 9.68 19.44 -15.26
N ILE A 81 8.91 19.30 -16.33
CA ILE A 81 9.40 19.12 -17.69
C ILE A 81 9.27 20.41 -18.47
N VAL A 82 10.28 20.74 -19.27
CA VAL A 82 10.28 21.87 -20.20
C VAL A 82 9.62 21.40 -21.50
N ILE A 83 8.35 21.67 -21.64
CA ILE A 83 7.53 21.29 -22.81
C ILE A 83 6.30 22.21 -22.89
N ASP A 84 5.77 22.40 -24.09
CA ASP A 84 4.52 23.14 -24.29
C ASP A 84 3.34 22.42 -23.63
N THR A 85 2.51 23.17 -22.91
CA THR A 85 1.38 22.65 -22.17
C THR A 85 0.40 21.87 -23.06
N GLU A 86 0.24 22.28 -24.32
CA GLU A 86 -0.64 21.61 -25.29
C GLU A 86 -0.11 20.27 -25.77
N LYS A 87 1.18 20.02 -25.65
CA LYS A 87 1.82 18.75 -25.97
C LYS A 87 1.67 17.69 -24.88
N VAL A 88 1.17 18.07 -23.68
CA VAL A 88 0.95 17.18 -22.53
C VAL A 88 -0.56 17.04 -22.27
N ARG A 89 -1.13 15.90 -22.64
CA ARG A 89 -2.58 15.69 -22.58
C ARG A 89 -2.96 14.47 -21.76
N THR A 90 -4.07 14.61 -21.05
CA THR A 90 -4.72 13.46 -20.41
C THR A 90 -5.58 12.71 -21.44
N TYR A 91 -5.67 11.37 -21.27
CA TYR A 91 -6.36 10.49 -22.20
C TYR A 91 -7.21 9.50 -21.41
N THR A 92 -8.50 9.83 -21.26
CA THR A 92 -9.41 9.12 -20.36
C THR A 92 -10.74 8.84 -21.05
N GLY A 93 -11.55 7.96 -20.46
CA GLY A 93 -12.87 7.60 -20.98
C GLY A 93 -13.93 8.69 -20.89
N SER A 94 -13.64 9.84 -20.28
CA SER A 94 -14.53 11.00 -20.22
C SER A 94 -14.67 11.71 -21.59
N ASP A 95 -13.64 11.60 -22.44
CA ASP A 95 -13.66 12.19 -23.79
C ASP A 95 -14.27 11.22 -24.81
N ARG A 96 -14.95 11.78 -25.82
CA ARG A 96 -15.49 10.99 -26.95
C ARG A 96 -14.36 10.42 -27.82
N PRO A 97 -14.55 9.25 -28.48
CA PRO A 97 -13.52 8.62 -29.30
C PRO A 97 -12.88 9.54 -30.34
N ALA A 98 -13.67 10.33 -31.09
CA ALA A 98 -13.12 11.27 -32.07
C ALA A 98 -12.14 12.26 -31.47
N LYS A 99 -12.51 12.91 -30.34
CA LYS A 99 -11.63 13.83 -29.62
C LYS A 99 -10.37 13.13 -29.09
N ARG A 100 -10.49 11.86 -28.68
CA ARG A 100 -9.32 11.07 -28.24
C ARG A 100 -8.37 10.78 -29.40
N GLY A 101 -8.88 10.56 -30.61
CA GLY A 101 -8.06 10.44 -31.83
C GLY A 101 -7.25 11.69 -32.09
N ASP A 102 -7.87 12.88 -32.01
CA ASP A 102 -7.19 14.16 -32.19
C ASP A 102 -6.11 14.38 -31.11
N ILE A 103 -6.44 14.14 -29.84
CA ILE A 103 -5.48 14.20 -28.72
C ILE A 103 -4.29 13.28 -28.97
N TRP A 104 -4.53 12.06 -29.47
CA TRP A 104 -3.46 11.12 -29.77
C TRP A 104 -2.50 11.62 -30.83
N GLN A 105 -3.00 12.26 -31.86
CA GLN A 105 -2.17 12.80 -32.94
C GLN A 105 -1.35 14.02 -32.51
N GLU A 106 -1.93 14.95 -31.78
CA GLU A 106 -1.33 16.25 -31.45
C GLU A 106 -0.34 16.19 -30.28
N ALA A 107 -0.59 15.31 -29.30
CA ALA A 107 0.19 15.26 -28.06
C ALA A 107 1.51 14.49 -28.22
N THR A 108 2.56 15.00 -27.61
CA THR A 108 3.84 14.30 -27.44
C THR A 108 3.84 13.43 -26.19
N ILE A 109 3.28 13.93 -25.07
CA ILE A 109 3.16 13.18 -23.81
C ILE A 109 1.67 12.93 -23.54
N ILE A 110 1.31 11.65 -23.44
CA ILE A 110 -0.04 11.19 -23.14
C ILE A 110 -0.05 10.49 -21.80
N ILE A 111 -0.89 10.97 -20.88
CA ILE A 111 -1.13 10.34 -19.60
C ILE A 111 -2.53 9.73 -19.61
N ALA A 112 -2.64 8.41 -19.42
CA ALA A 112 -3.86 7.67 -19.64
C ALA A 112 -4.16 6.63 -18.57
N THR A 113 -5.45 6.23 -18.48
CA THR A 113 -5.80 4.99 -17.80
C THR A 113 -5.56 3.79 -18.73
N PRO A 114 -5.04 2.65 -18.24
CA PRO A 114 -4.73 1.49 -19.09
C PRO A 114 -5.94 0.97 -19.88
N GLN A 115 -7.14 1.07 -19.31
CA GLN A 115 -8.38 0.60 -19.92
C GLN A 115 -8.69 1.35 -21.23
N VAL A 116 -8.45 2.66 -21.26
CA VAL A 116 -8.76 3.48 -22.45
C VAL A 116 -7.74 3.19 -23.55
N ILE A 117 -6.44 3.15 -23.24
CA ILE A 117 -5.41 2.78 -24.23
C ILE A 117 -5.71 1.41 -24.83
N ARG A 118 -5.98 0.40 -23.99
CA ARG A 118 -6.33 -0.93 -24.46
C ARG A 118 -7.51 -0.92 -25.42
N ASN A 119 -8.61 -0.28 -25.02
CA ASN A 119 -9.83 -0.25 -25.81
C ASN A 119 -9.63 0.43 -27.16
N ASP A 120 -8.91 1.55 -27.19
CA ASP A 120 -8.70 2.34 -28.39
C ASP A 120 -7.68 1.68 -29.34
N VAL A 121 -6.71 0.93 -28.82
CA VAL A 121 -5.86 0.05 -29.65
C VAL A 121 -6.68 -1.10 -30.24
N ASP A 122 -7.56 -1.73 -29.45
CA ASP A 122 -8.37 -2.86 -29.90
C ASP A 122 -9.41 -2.45 -30.97
N THR A 123 -9.87 -1.20 -30.91
CA THR A 123 -10.78 -0.65 -31.94
C THR A 123 -10.05 -0.06 -33.17
N GLY A 124 -8.71 -0.01 -33.15
CA GLY A 124 -7.90 0.60 -34.21
C GLY A 124 -7.94 2.12 -34.23
N LEU A 125 -8.42 2.77 -33.17
CA LEU A 125 -8.44 4.23 -33.05
C LEU A 125 -7.03 4.80 -32.90
N ILE A 126 -6.15 4.07 -32.21
CA ILE A 126 -4.74 4.44 -31.98
C ILE A 126 -3.81 3.25 -32.23
N HIS A 127 -2.56 3.56 -32.59
CA HIS A 127 -1.49 2.58 -32.77
C HIS A 127 -0.28 2.96 -31.88
N LEU A 128 0.42 1.94 -31.36
CA LEU A 128 1.54 2.13 -30.44
C LEU A 128 2.91 2.08 -31.11
N GLU A 129 2.97 1.98 -32.43
CA GLU A 129 4.22 1.87 -33.21
C GLU A 129 5.13 3.10 -33.06
N HIS A 130 4.54 4.30 -32.91
CA HIS A 130 5.25 5.57 -32.72
C HIS A 130 5.52 5.90 -31.26
N VAL A 131 5.14 5.03 -30.32
CA VAL A 131 5.43 5.22 -28.90
C VAL A 131 6.86 4.79 -28.61
N GLY A 132 7.75 5.75 -28.44
CA GLY A 132 9.16 5.47 -28.14
C GLY A 132 9.44 5.21 -26.67
N LEU A 133 8.56 5.66 -25.74
CA LEU A 133 8.67 5.36 -24.31
C LEU A 133 7.28 5.07 -23.72
N LEU A 134 7.13 3.89 -23.12
CA LEU A 134 5.96 3.55 -22.30
C LEU A 134 6.37 3.52 -20.81
N ILE A 135 5.74 4.35 -20.01
CA ILE A 135 5.88 4.34 -18.54
C ILE A 135 4.62 3.70 -17.94
N ILE A 136 4.82 2.66 -17.15
CA ILE A 136 3.76 1.99 -16.39
C ILE A 136 3.95 2.29 -14.92
N ASP A 137 3.12 3.14 -14.35
CA ASP A 137 3.07 3.33 -12.91
C ASP A 137 2.23 2.23 -12.25
N GLU A 138 2.56 1.87 -11.01
CA GLU A 138 2.00 0.75 -10.27
C GLU A 138 1.98 -0.56 -11.08
N ALA A 139 3.13 -0.89 -11.65
CA ALA A 139 3.33 -2.01 -12.57
C ALA A 139 2.92 -3.39 -12.01
N HIS A 140 2.76 -3.53 -10.70
CA HIS A 140 2.26 -4.75 -10.07
C HIS A 140 0.84 -5.15 -10.51
N HIS A 141 0.08 -4.23 -11.12
CA HIS A 141 -1.20 -4.52 -11.76
C HIS A 141 -1.07 -5.24 -13.12
N ALA A 142 0.12 -5.30 -13.71
CA ALA A 142 0.31 -5.97 -15.01
C ALA A 142 0.28 -7.50 -14.91
N LYS A 143 -0.86 -8.06 -14.47
CA LYS A 143 -1.07 -9.51 -14.25
C LYS A 143 -2.37 -10.01 -14.90
N GLY A 144 -2.35 -11.24 -15.35
CA GLY A 144 -3.53 -11.90 -15.92
C GLY A 144 -4.19 -11.07 -17.03
N ASN A 145 -5.50 -10.86 -16.94
CA ASN A 145 -6.28 -10.09 -17.90
C ASN A 145 -6.43 -8.60 -17.53
N HIS A 146 -5.60 -8.08 -16.63
CA HIS A 146 -5.67 -6.67 -16.27
C HIS A 146 -5.29 -5.77 -17.46
N ALA A 147 -5.95 -4.63 -17.61
CA ALA A 147 -5.73 -3.73 -18.74
C ALA A 147 -4.26 -3.28 -18.88
N THR A 148 -3.57 -3.05 -17.76
CA THR A 148 -2.14 -2.69 -17.75
C THR A 148 -1.27 -3.77 -18.43
N ALA A 149 -1.54 -5.06 -18.16
CA ALA A 149 -0.83 -6.16 -18.81
C ALA A 149 -1.10 -6.19 -20.31
N GLN A 150 -2.35 -5.99 -20.68
CA GLN A 150 -2.79 -6.00 -22.09
C GLN A 150 -2.21 -4.82 -22.89
N VAL A 151 -2.04 -3.64 -22.27
CA VAL A 151 -1.34 -2.50 -22.89
C VAL A 151 0.13 -2.83 -23.15
N ALA A 152 0.82 -3.43 -22.16
CA ALA A 152 2.21 -3.85 -22.33
C ALA A 152 2.37 -4.86 -23.47
N ASP A 153 1.47 -5.86 -23.57
CA ASP A 153 1.48 -6.85 -24.67
C ASP A 153 1.34 -6.18 -26.04
N ARG A 154 0.38 -5.24 -26.19
CA ARG A 154 0.13 -4.54 -27.44
C ARG A 154 1.29 -3.62 -27.82
N TYR A 155 1.87 -2.94 -26.84
CA TYR A 155 3.04 -2.10 -27.05
C TYR A 155 4.22 -2.91 -27.58
N GLN A 156 4.48 -4.06 -26.97
CA GLN A 156 5.57 -4.92 -27.42
C GLN A 156 5.34 -5.56 -28.79
N ALA A 157 4.07 -5.80 -29.14
CA ALA A 157 3.71 -6.35 -30.45
C ALA A 157 3.80 -5.29 -31.58
N GLN A 158 3.54 -4.01 -31.28
CA GLN A 158 3.46 -2.96 -32.29
C GLN A 158 4.73 -2.11 -32.38
N SER A 159 5.43 -1.84 -31.26
CA SER A 159 6.62 -1.01 -31.26
C SER A 159 7.82 -1.78 -31.83
N PRO A 160 8.54 -1.19 -32.81
CA PRO A 160 9.75 -1.82 -33.38
C PRO A 160 10.92 -1.86 -32.38
N GLU A 161 11.00 -0.87 -31.50
CA GLU A 161 12.04 -0.75 -30.45
C GLU A 161 11.40 -0.40 -29.09
N PRO A 162 10.74 -1.37 -28.45
CA PRO A 162 10.03 -1.09 -27.22
C PRO A 162 10.97 -0.68 -26.08
N TRP A 163 10.71 0.49 -25.49
CA TRP A 163 11.35 0.98 -24.30
C TRP A 163 10.31 1.19 -23.20
N LEU A 164 10.36 0.34 -22.18
CA LEU A 164 9.38 0.29 -21.12
C LEU A 164 10.03 0.55 -19.75
N VAL A 165 9.50 1.52 -19.03
CA VAL A 165 9.86 1.79 -17.63
C VAL A 165 8.65 1.45 -16.75
N ALA A 166 8.74 0.34 -16.05
CA ALA A 166 7.68 -0.17 -15.18
C ALA A 166 8.03 0.12 -13.71
N ALA A 167 7.29 1.01 -13.07
CA ALA A 167 7.57 1.43 -11.69
C ALA A 167 6.60 0.79 -10.70
N THR A 168 7.11 0.28 -9.58
CA THR A 168 6.29 -0.24 -8.47
C THR A 168 7.05 -0.21 -7.15
N ALA A 169 6.32 -0.10 -6.03
CA ALA A 169 6.90 -0.31 -4.71
C ALA A 169 6.97 -1.80 -4.33
N SER A 170 6.14 -2.67 -4.96
CA SER A 170 6.04 -4.08 -4.59
C SER A 170 5.61 -4.95 -5.77
N PRO A 171 6.54 -5.59 -6.49
CA PRO A 171 6.23 -6.40 -7.67
C PRO A 171 5.58 -7.76 -7.34
N GLY A 172 5.64 -8.20 -6.07
CA GLY A 172 5.12 -9.47 -5.59
C GLY A 172 6.05 -10.14 -4.58
N SER A 173 5.56 -11.16 -3.86
CA SER A 173 6.28 -11.82 -2.77
C SER A 173 6.83 -13.21 -3.12
N SER A 174 6.60 -13.71 -4.32
CA SER A 174 7.12 -14.99 -4.78
C SER A 174 7.93 -14.83 -6.07
N GLN A 175 8.94 -15.68 -6.24
CA GLN A 175 9.78 -15.69 -7.45
C GLN A 175 8.94 -15.88 -8.72
N ASN A 176 7.95 -16.76 -8.67
CA ASN A 176 7.06 -17.02 -9.80
C ASN A 176 6.25 -15.76 -10.17
N ALA A 177 5.67 -15.07 -9.18
CA ALA A 177 4.89 -13.85 -9.43
C ALA A 177 5.75 -12.72 -10.03
N ILE A 178 6.98 -12.54 -9.53
CA ILE A 178 7.91 -11.54 -10.07
C ILE A 178 8.40 -11.95 -11.46
N ARG A 179 8.69 -13.24 -11.68
CA ARG A 179 9.10 -13.75 -13.01
C ARG A 179 7.97 -13.64 -14.04
N GLN A 180 6.72 -13.90 -13.64
CA GLN A 180 5.55 -13.69 -14.50
C GLN A 180 5.40 -12.19 -14.87
N LEU A 181 5.57 -11.29 -13.91
CA LEU A 181 5.54 -9.85 -14.16
C LEU A 181 6.68 -9.42 -15.09
N TRP A 182 7.91 -9.91 -14.84
CA TRP A 182 9.09 -9.67 -15.68
C TRP A 182 8.83 -10.10 -17.13
N ASN A 183 8.44 -11.37 -17.32
CA ASN A 183 8.21 -11.92 -18.66
C ASN A 183 7.06 -11.18 -19.36
N ARG A 184 5.98 -10.85 -18.62
CA ARG A 184 4.83 -10.14 -19.18
C ARG A 184 5.18 -8.75 -19.67
N LEU A 185 5.97 -8.01 -18.89
CA LEU A 185 6.45 -6.68 -19.26
C LEU A 185 7.65 -6.72 -20.22
N ASN A 186 8.21 -7.91 -20.45
CA ASN A 186 9.40 -8.11 -21.27
C ASN A 186 10.54 -7.14 -20.92
N VAL A 187 10.72 -6.87 -19.63
CA VAL A 187 11.80 -5.98 -19.16
C VAL A 187 13.14 -6.73 -19.15
N ASN A 188 14.19 -6.02 -19.44
CA ASN A 188 15.54 -6.57 -19.53
C ASN A 188 16.27 -6.55 -18.18
N ARG A 189 15.82 -5.70 -17.27
CA ARG A 189 16.49 -5.45 -15.99
C ARG A 189 15.50 -5.22 -14.87
N ILE A 190 15.88 -5.59 -13.64
CA ILE A 190 15.23 -5.15 -12.40
C ILE A 190 16.20 -4.23 -11.67
N PHE A 191 15.78 -2.99 -11.43
CA PHE A 191 16.47 -2.09 -10.51
C PHE A 191 15.73 -2.10 -9.18
N VAL A 192 16.46 -2.40 -8.10
CA VAL A 192 15.90 -2.43 -6.75
C VAL A 192 16.63 -1.41 -5.90
N ALA A 193 15.89 -0.49 -5.31
CA ALA A 193 16.37 0.38 -4.23
C ALA A 193 15.69 -0.02 -2.92
N LYS A 194 16.47 -0.21 -1.87
CA LYS A 194 16.01 -0.52 -0.52
C LYS A 194 16.34 0.64 0.42
N ARG A 195 15.58 0.77 1.49
CA ARG A 195 15.86 1.81 2.52
C ARG A 195 17.25 1.67 3.14
N GLU A 196 17.72 0.43 3.24
CA GLU A 196 19.02 0.07 3.81
C GLU A 196 20.19 0.29 2.85
N ASP A 197 19.93 0.57 1.56
CA ASP A 197 20.98 0.83 0.57
C ASP A 197 21.73 2.13 0.91
N ASP A 198 23.04 2.12 0.85
CA ASP A 198 23.90 3.23 1.29
C ASP A 198 23.57 4.56 0.62
N LEU A 199 23.30 4.53 -0.69
CA LEU A 199 22.87 5.72 -1.43
C LEU A 199 21.51 6.26 -1.01
N LEU A 200 20.68 5.46 -0.36
CA LEU A 200 19.31 5.81 0.00
C LEU A 200 19.17 6.14 1.49
N LYS A 201 19.98 5.53 2.36
CA LYS A 201 20.01 5.80 3.81
C LYS A 201 20.01 7.30 4.17
N PRO A 202 20.80 8.18 3.53
CA PRO A 202 20.83 9.61 3.89
C PRO A 202 19.49 10.33 3.69
N TYR A 203 18.63 9.78 2.82
CA TYR A 203 17.32 10.33 2.49
C TYR A 203 16.15 9.57 3.14
N ALA A 204 16.46 8.50 3.88
CA ALA A 204 15.46 7.74 4.59
C ALA A 204 15.08 8.49 5.87
N VAL A 205 13.88 9.05 5.89
CA VAL A 205 13.32 9.65 7.11
C VAL A 205 13.03 8.53 8.11
N ASP A 206 13.47 8.72 9.36
CA ASP A 206 13.19 7.78 10.43
C ASP A 206 11.69 7.66 10.67
N MET A 207 11.14 6.47 10.44
CA MET A 207 9.77 6.15 10.80
C MET A 207 9.76 5.40 12.14
N ASN A 208 9.17 6.01 13.14
CA ASN A 208 8.87 5.30 14.38
C ASN A 208 7.62 4.43 14.15
N ILE A 209 7.80 3.11 13.97
CA ILE A 209 6.71 2.18 13.76
C ILE A 209 6.47 1.42 15.06
N ALA A 210 5.35 1.70 15.70
CA ALA A 210 4.92 1.02 16.91
C ALA A 210 3.85 -0.02 16.60
N THR A 211 4.09 -1.27 16.98
CA THR A 211 3.05 -2.31 16.97
C THR A 211 2.43 -2.38 18.36
N ILE A 212 1.15 -2.05 18.44
CA ILE A 212 0.42 -1.96 19.71
C ILE A 212 -0.45 -3.19 19.83
N ARG A 213 -0.14 -4.03 20.81
CA ARG A 213 -0.88 -5.26 21.09
C ARG A 213 -1.99 -4.98 22.08
N VAL A 214 -3.22 -5.30 21.67
CA VAL A 214 -4.45 -5.06 22.44
C VAL A 214 -5.02 -6.38 22.90
N MET A 215 -5.29 -6.51 24.19
CA MET A 215 -5.97 -7.69 24.77
C MET A 215 -7.47 -7.50 24.71
N LEU A 216 -8.20 -8.55 24.33
CA LEU A 216 -9.67 -8.54 24.39
C LEU A 216 -10.11 -8.55 25.85
N ASP A 217 -11.13 -7.79 26.16
CA ASP A 217 -11.71 -7.74 27.50
C ASP A 217 -12.55 -8.99 27.83
N SER A 218 -12.86 -9.17 29.12
CA SER A 218 -13.63 -10.32 29.58
C SER A 218 -15.06 -10.36 29.01
N LYS A 219 -15.68 -9.21 28.76
CA LYS A 219 -17.04 -9.14 28.17
C LYS A 219 -17.02 -9.60 26.71
N THR A 220 -16.03 -9.14 25.94
CA THR A 220 -15.84 -9.61 24.55
C THR A 220 -15.60 -11.12 24.52
N LEU A 221 -14.75 -11.65 25.42
CA LEU A 221 -14.47 -13.09 25.48
C LEU A 221 -15.72 -13.90 25.83
N ALA A 222 -16.54 -13.45 26.76
CA ALA A 222 -17.81 -14.10 27.11
C ALA A 222 -18.82 -14.13 25.96
N LEU A 223 -18.81 -13.12 25.09
CA LEU A 223 -19.65 -13.10 23.88
C LEU A 223 -19.12 -14.05 22.79
N LEU A 224 -17.80 -14.24 22.72
CA LEU A 224 -17.16 -15.09 21.71
C LEU A 224 -17.37 -16.57 21.98
N GLU A 225 -17.27 -17.01 23.24
CA GLU A 225 -17.28 -18.43 23.64
C GLU A 225 -18.44 -19.24 23.03
N PRO A 226 -19.73 -18.85 23.16
CA PRO A 226 -20.83 -19.62 22.57
C PRO A 226 -20.85 -19.62 21.05
N LEU A 227 -20.38 -18.54 20.42
CA LEU A 227 -20.29 -18.44 18.95
C LEU A 227 -19.16 -19.34 18.40
N GLU A 228 -18.02 -19.37 19.08
CA GLU A 228 -16.89 -20.25 18.74
C GLU A 228 -17.23 -21.72 18.92
N ALA A 229 -17.90 -22.07 20.03
CA ALA A 229 -18.37 -23.43 20.27
C ALA A 229 -19.28 -23.90 19.12
N HIS A 230 -20.25 -23.07 18.73
CA HIS A 230 -21.14 -23.40 17.61
C HIS A 230 -20.40 -23.52 16.28
N GLN A 231 -19.45 -22.62 16.00
CA GLN A 231 -18.61 -22.71 14.78
C GLN A 231 -17.79 -24.00 14.77
N PHE A 232 -17.24 -24.40 15.92
CA PHE A 232 -16.46 -25.62 16.06
C PHE A 232 -17.30 -26.88 15.77
N GLU A 233 -18.53 -26.95 16.27
CA GLU A 233 -19.47 -28.06 15.98
C GLU A 233 -19.74 -28.18 14.47
N GLU A 234 -20.10 -27.08 13.81
CA GLU A 234 -20.39 -27.07 12.37
C GLU A 234 -19.14 -27.41 11.52
N THR A 235 -17.98 -26.91 11.90
CA THR A 235 -16.72 -27.27 11.21
C THR A 235 -16.35 -28.73 11.39
N ASN A 236 -16.56 -29.30 12.56
CA ASN A 236 -16.34 -30.74 12.80
C ASN A 236 -17.31 -31.62 12.01
N ALA A 237 -18.55 -31.19 11.82
CA ALA A 237 -19.49 -31.86 10.95
C ALA A 237 -18.98 -31.90 9.49
N LEU A 238 -18.48 -30.76 8.98
CA LEU A 238 -17.91 -30.67 7.64
C LEU A 238 -16.64 -31.51 7.48
N LYS A 239 -15.79 -31.59 8.53
CA LYS A 239 -14.59 -32.47 8.54
C LYS A 239 -15.00 -33.93 8.47
N ARG A 240 -15.98 -34.36 9.28
CA ARG A 240 -16.48 -35.74 9.26
C ARG A 240 -17.11 -36.14 7.92
N GLN A 241 -17.75 -35.20 7.24
CA GLN A 241 -18.31 -35.40 5.91
C GLN A 241 -17.28 -35.36 4.77
N GLY A 242 -16.00 -35.03 5.06
CA GLY A 242 -14.91 -34.96 4.08
C GLY A 242 -14.88 -33.68 3.24
N PHE A 243 -15.70 -32.68 3.55
CA PHE A 243 -15.74 -31.41 2.80
C PHE A 243 -14.70 -30.40 3.30
N LEU A 244 -14.33 -30.45 4.58
CA LEU A 244 -13.28 -29.60 5.16
C LEU A 244 -12.07 -30.45 5.55
N ALA A 245 -10.86 -30.03 5.17
CA ALA A 245 -9.64 -30.69 5.60
C ALA A 245 -9.42 -30.56 7.12
N PRO A 246 -8.75 -31.51 7.78
CA PRO A 246 -8.33 -31.35 9.16
C PRO A 246 -7.51 -30.06 9.31
N THR A 247 -7.90 -29.22 10.26
CA THR A 247 -7.24 -27.94 10.54
C THR A 247 -7.47 -27.55 11.99
N GLU A 248 -6.49 -26.91 12.62
CA GLU A 248 -6.64 -26.28 13.93
C GLU A 248 -7.26 -24.89 13.79
N HIS A 249 -6.91 -24.18 12.71
CA HIS A 249 -7.39 -22.83 12.46
C HIS A 249 -8.20 -22.76 11.16
N LEU A 250 -9.44 -22.31 11.28
CA LEU A 250 -10.32 -22.08 10.14
C LEU A 250 -9.94 -20.76 9.46
N THR A 251 -9.74 -20.81 8.15
CA THR A 251 -9.45 -19.62 7.33
C THR A 251 -10.48 -19.45 6.23
N ALA A 252 -10.65 -18.23 5.72
CA ALA A 252 -11.54 -17.96 4.59
C ALA A 252 -11.19 -18.81 3.35
N GLY A 253 -9.89 -19.08 3.12
CA GLY A 253 -9.44 -19.96 2.03
C GLY A 253 -9.93 -21.39 2.18
N LEU A 254 -9.84 -21.97 3.38
CA LEU A 254 -10.35 -23.32 3.66
C LEU A 254 -11.88 -23.42 3.53
N ILE A 255 -12.60 -22.36 3.91
CA ILE A 255 -14.05 -22.29 3.71
C ILE A 255 -14.38 -22.27 2.21
N GLU A 256 -13.61 -21.55 1.40
CA GLU A 256 -13.80 -21.49 -0.05
C GLU A 256 -13.48 -22.82 -0.73
N GLU A 257 -12.39 -23.49 -0.35
CA GLU A 257 -12.08 -24.85 -0.82
C GLU A 257 -13.19 -25.85 -0.47
N ALA A 258 -13.74 -25.76 0.75
CA ALA A 258 -14.87 -26.58 1.17
C ALA A 258 -16.11 -26.30 0.30
N ALA A 259 -16.37 -25.02 -0.04
CA ALA A 259 -17.48 -24.64 -0.93
C ALA A 259 -17.30 -25.20 -2.35
N GLN A 260 -16.07 -25.19 -2.89
CA GLN A 260 -15.77 -25.81 -4.18
C GLN A 260 -16.02 -27.34 -4.16
N ARG A 261 -15.57 -28.03 -3.10
CA ARG A 261 -15.83 -29.47 -2.93
C ARG A 261 -17.32 -29.77 -2.86
N ALA A 262 -18.08 -28.97 -2.11
CA ALA A 262 -19.54 -29.11 -2.03
C ALA A 262 -20.21 -28.87 -3.39
N SER A 263 -19.78 -27.88 -4.16
CA SER A 263 -20.26 -27.61 -5.51
C SER A 263 -20.00 -28.76 -6.46
N ILE A 264 -18.81 -29.38 -6.42
CA ILE A 264 -18.48 -30.59 -7.20
C ILE A 264 -19.38 -31.77 -6.79
N ALA A 265 -19.64 -31.96 -5.49
CA ALA A 265 -20.54 -33.01 -5.02
C ALA A 265 -21.98 -32.80 -5.52
N ILE A 266 -22.48 -31.56 -5.47
CA ILE A 266 -23.80 -31.19 -6.00
C ILE A 266 -23.88 -31.49 -7.52
N SER A 267 -22.85 -31.13 -8.30
CA SER A 267 -22.82 -31.42 -9.75
C SER A 267 -22.88 -32.92 -10.05
N ARG A 268 -22.36 -33.74 -9.15
CA ARG A 268 -22.41 -35.22 -9.20
C ARG A 268 -23.70 -35.81 -8.60
N ARG A 269 -24.68 -34.96 -8.21
CA ARG A 269 -25.94 -35.34 -7.56
C ARG A 269 -25.75 -36.05 -6.21
N ASP A 270 -24.65 -35.81 -5.49
CA ASP A 270 -24.45 -36.34 -4.13
C ASP A 270 -25.30 -35.51 -3.14
N PRO A 271 -26.26 -36.13 -2.43
CA PRO A 271 -27.12 -35.40 -1.47
C PRO A 271 -26.33 -34.74 -0.35
N ARG A 272 -25.17 -35.27 0.03
CA ARG A 272 -24.26 -34.69 1.05
C ARG A 272 -23.74 -33.33 0.65
N GLY A 273 -23.61 -33.06 -0.66
CA GLY A 273 -23.16 -31.75 -1.17
C GLY A 273 -24.11 -30.61 -0.81
N TYR A 274 -25.43 -30.85 -0.82
CA TYR A 274 -26.42 -29.84 -0.45
C TYR A 274 -26.40 -29.52 1.05
N ASP A 275 -26.23 -30.53 1.91
CA ASP A 275 -26.09 -30.29 3.36
C ASP A 275 -24.80 -29.57 3.67
N ALA A 276 -23.68 -29.99 3.07
CA ALA A 276 -22.40 -29.33 3.20
C ALA A 276 -22.45 -27.86 2.75
N ALA A 277 -23.07 -27.55 1.60
CA ALA A 277 -23.21 -26.17 1.11
C ALA A 277 -23.98 -25.28 2.09
N ARG A 278 -25.04 -25.81 2.73
CA ARG A 278 -25.79 -25.08 3.77
C ARG A 278 -24.91 -24.78 4.99
N ARG A 279 -24.21 -25.80 5.52
CA ARG A 279 -23.29 -25.63 6.66
C ARG A 279 -22.16 -24.67 6.36
N ILE A 280 -21.57 -24.76 5.17
CA ILE A 280 -20.49 -23.86 4.72
C ILE A 280 -20.98 -22.42 4.66
N SER A 281 -22.20 -22.18 4.18
CA SER A 281 -22.81 -20.83 4.20
C SER A 281 -22.94 -20.28 5.62
N ASP A 282 -23.40 -21.12 6.57
CA ASP A 282 -23.53 -20.73 7.97
C ASP A 282 -22.17 -20.52 8.64
N VAL A 283 -21.20 -21.42 8.41
CA VAL A 283 -19.81 -21.29 8.89
C VAL A 283 -19.16 -20.03 8.36
N ARG A 284 -19.35 -19.67 7.08
CA ARG A 284 -18.81 -18.44 6.48
C ARG A 284 -19.35 -17.20 7.17
N ARG A 285 -20.67 -17.15 7.45
CA ARG A 285 -21.29 -16.02 8.14
C ARG A 285 -20.86 -15.94 9.61
N MET A 286 -20.74 -17.06 10.28
CA MET A 286 -20.24 -17.14 11.65
C MET A 286 -18.78 -16.69 11.73
N HIS A 287 -17.94 -17.15 10.80
CA HIS A 287 -16.53 -16.76 10.72
C HIS A 287 -16.40 -15.25 10.56
N MET A 288 -17.20 -14.64 9.69
CA MET A 288 -17.22 -13.18 9.52
C MET A 288 -17.67 -12.43 10.78
N LEU A 289 -18.71 -12.92 11.46
CA LEU A 289 -19.19 -12.32 12.71
C LEU A 289 -18.13 -12.39 13.81
N LEU A 290 -17.48 -13.54 13.96
CA LEU A 290 -16.40 -13.75 14.92
C LEU A 290 -15.17 -12.86 14.61
N ASP A 291 -14.78 -12.78 13.35
CA ASP A 291 -13.69 -11.92 12.92
C ASP A 291 -13.96 -10.43 13.24
N LEU A 292 -15.18 -9.96 12.95
CA LEU A 292 -15.57 -8.60 13.27
C LEU A 292 -15.56 -8.34 14.77
N LEU A 293 -16.13 -9.25 15.56
CA LEU A 293 -16.17 -9.09 17.02
C LEU A 293 -14.76 -9.09 17.63
N LYS A 294 -13.85 -9.94 17.12
CA LYS A 294 -12.48 -10.08 17.61
C LYS A 294 -11.55 -8.94 17.20
N THR A 295 -11.79 -8.31 16.03
CA THR A 295 -10.82 -7.39 15.44
C THR A 295 -11.34 -5.97 15.26
N GLN A 296 -12.67 -5.81 15.11
CA GLN A 296 -13.28 -4.51 14.79
C GLN A 296 -14.12 -3.95 15.94
N GLY A 297 -14.69 -4.80 16.77
CA GLY A 297 -15.50 -4.42 17.90
C GLY A 297 -16.98 -4.77 17.77
N LEU A 298 -17.70 -4.53 18.87
CA LEU A 298 -19.11 -4.91 19.03
C LEU A 298 -20.04 -4.15 18.07
N ARG A 299 -19.80 -2.85 17.87
CA ARG A 299 -20.61 -2.02 16.95
C ARG A 299 -20.54 -2.54 15.51
N SER A 300 -19.35 -2.94 15.06
CA SER A 300 -19.15 -3.53 13.72
C SER A 300 -19.85 -4.88 13.58
N ALA A 301 -19.84 -5.72 14.63
CA ALA A 301 -20.58 -6.98 14.67
C ALA A 301 -22.10 -6.76 14.62
N ARG A 302 -22.65 -5.75 15.33
CA ARG A 302 -24.06 -5.34 15.23
C ARG A 302 -24.44 -4.91 13.82
N SER A 303 -23.66 -3.98 13.24
CA SER A 303 -23.90 -3.50 11.87
C SER A 303 -23.89 -4.63 10.84
N TYR A 304 -23.08 -5.68 11.07
CA TYR A 304 -23.11 -6.88 10.23
C TYR A 304 -24.44 -7.64 10.34
N LEU A 305 -24.99 -7.80 11.55
CA LEU A 305 -26.27 -8.47 11.76
C LEU A 305 -27.45 -7.64 11.24
N GLU A 306 -27.42 -6.33 11.39
CA GLU A 306 -28.42 -5.41 10.82
C GLU A 306 -28.48 -5.52 9.29
N ARG A 307 -27.34 -5.58 8.63
CA ARG A 307 -27.29 -5.84 7.18
C ARG A 307 -27.80 -7.22 6.80
N ALA A 308 -27.58 -8.22 7.65
CA ALA A 308 -28.15 -9.53 7.43
C ALA A 308 -29.69 -9.49 7.52
N ASP A 309 -30.27 -8.65 8.39
CA ASP A 309 -31.72 -8.42 8.43
C ASP A 309 -32.25 -7.72 7.16
N GLU A 310 -31.49 -6.77 6.62
CA GLU A 310 -31.83 -6.13 5.34
C GLU A 310 -31.82 -7.15 4.19
N GLN A 311 -30.80 -8.00 4.09
CA GLN A 311 -30.73 -9.08 3.12
C GLN A 311 -31.88 -10.08 3.27
N LEU A 312 -32.32 -10.33 4.50
CA LEU A 312 -33.48 -11.17 4.76
C LEU A 312 -34.78 -10.55 4.20
N ARG A 313 -34.95 -9.23 4.37
CA ARG A 313 -36.10 -8.50 3.80
C ARG A 313 -36.10 -8.54 2.28
N ASP A 314 -34.91 -8.56 1.67
CA ASP A 314 -34.70 -8.69 0.22
C ASP A 314 -34.86 -10.16 -0.28
N GLY A 315 -35.21 -11.11 0.60
CA GLY A 315 -35.58 -12.50 0.27
C GLY A 315 -34.43 -13.51 0.27
N GLU A 316 -33.27 -13.20 0.81
CA GLU A 316 -32.13 -14.12 0.87
C GLU A 316 -32.34 -15.26 1.90
N ARG A 317 -32.73 -16.46 1.41
CA ARG A 317 -33.06 -17.63 2.25
C ARG A 317 -31.92 -18.12 3.16
N SER A 318 -30.66 -18.01 2.69
CA SER A 318 -29.50 -18.45 3.46
C SER A 318 -29.30 -17.60 4.73
N THR A 319 -29.56 -16.30 4.62
CA THR A 319 -29.51 -15.34 5.73
C THR A 319 -30.59 -15.61 6.77
N SER A 320 -31.81 -15.94 6.32
CA SER A 320 -32.91 -16.32 7.22
C SER A 320 -32.56 -17.48 8.16
N ARG A 321 -31.92 -18.52 7.62
CA ARG A 321 -31.51 -19.69 8.43
C ARG A 321 -30.44 -19.34 9.46
N PHE A 322 -29.45 -18.55 9.07
CA PHE A 322 -28.38 -18.11 9.97
C PHE A 322 -28.94 -17.29 11.14
N LEU A 323 -29.77 -16.30 10.84
CA LEU A 323 -30.37 -15.42 11.87
C LEU A 323 -31.33 -16.14 12.83
N LYS A 324 -31.94 -17.27 12.40
CA LYS A 324 -32.82 -18.10 13.25
C LYS A 324 -32.06 -19.05 14.17
N LYS A 325 -30.73 -19.17 14.07
CA LYS A 325 -29.96 -20.00 15.00
C LYS A 325 -30.06 -19.45 16.42
N GLN A 326 -30.28 -20.32 17.40
CA GLN A 326 -30.45 -19.92 18.81
C GLN A 326 -29.24 -19.14 19.33
N VAL A 327 -28.04 -19.55 18.96
CA VAL A 327 -26.79 -18.86 19.35
C VAL A 327 -26.74 -17.42 18.83
N ILE A 328 -27.22 -17.16 17.61
CA ILE A 328 -27.29 -15.81 17.03
C ILE A 328 -28.38 -14.98 17.71
N HIS A 329 -29.52 -15.60 18.00
CA HIS A 329 -30.60 -14.94 18.73
C HIS A 329 -30.14 -14.52 20.15
N ASN A 330 -29.50 -15.41 20.89
CA ASN A 330 -28.96 -15.13 22.22
C ASN A 330 -27.88 -14.02 22.16
N PHE A 331 -26.97 -14.10 21.19
CA PHE A 331 -25.97 -13.06 20.98
C PHE A 331 -26.62 -11.69 20.73
N ARG A 332 -27.61 -11.62 19.85
CA ARG A 332 -28.34 -10.36 19.55
C ARG A 332 -28.97 -9.76 20.78
N GLN A 333 -29.64 -10.59 21.60
CA GLN A 333 -30.22 -10.13 22.87
C GLN A 333 -29.16 -9.60 23.83
N ALA A 334 -28.03 -10.32 23.98
CA ALA A 334 -26.95 -9.92 24.87
C ALA A 334 -26.34 -8.59 24.48
N VAL A 335 -26.19 -8.33 23.17
CA VAL A 335 -25.50 -7.11 22.68
C VAL A 335 -26.44 -5.93 22.45
N GLN A 336 -27.74 -6.07 22.57
CA GLN A 336 -28.73 -5.05 22.18
C GLN A 336 -28.51 -3.71 22.90
N THR A 337 -28.18 -3.77 24.19
CA THR A 337 -27.98 -2.59 25.05
C THR A 337 -26.52 -2.40 25.51
N MET A 338 -25.61 -3.29 25.08
CA MET A 338 -24.21 -3.18 25.49
C MET A 338 -23.53 -2.01 24.78
N GLU A 339 -22.72 -1.29 25.51
CA GLU A 339 -21.77 -0.33 24.94
C GLU A 339 -20.61 -1.06 24.29
N GLU A 340 -19.81 -0.33 23.49
CA GLU A 340 -18.61 -0.88 22.89
C GLU A 340 -17.64 -1.34 23.98
N CYS A 341 -17.24 -2.59 23.91
CA CYS A 341 -16.36 -3.22 24.89
C CYS A 341 -15.00 -3.63 24.32
N HIS A 342 -14.85 -3.56 22.97
CA HIS A 342 -13.57 -3.84 22.35
C HIS A 342 -12.60 -2.68 22.60
N PRO A 343 -11.37 -2.94 23.08
CA PRO A 343 -10.48 -1.86 23.52
C PRO A 343 -9.89 -0.99 22.38
N LYS A 344 -9.87 -1.46 21.13
CA LYS A 344 -9.28 -0.70 20.01
C LYS A 344 -9.90 0.69 19.79
N PRO A 345 -11.25 0.89 19.78
CA PRO A 345 -11.84 2.21 19.58
C PRO A 345 -11.37 3.22 20.63
N ALA A 346 -11.43 2.86 21.91
CA ALA A 346 -10.98 3.70 23.02
C ALA A 346 -9.48 4.03 22.90
N TYR A 347 -8.67 3.07 22.47
CA TYR A 347 -7.25 3.28 22.25
C TYR A 347 -6.97 4.26 21.10
N VAL A 348 -7.71 4.17 19.99
CA VAL A 348 -7.62 5.12 18.88
C VAL A 348 -7.98 6.52 19.34
N SER A 349 -9.11 6.68 20.05
CA SER A 349 -9.57 7.99 20.55
C SER A 349 -8.51 8.63 21.45
N ARG A 350 -7.91 7.86 22.36
CA ARG A 350 -6.85 8.34 23.23
C ARG A 350 -5.59 8.77 22.46
N LEU A 351 -5.13 7.97 21.50
CA LEU A 351 -3.96 8.32 20.68
C LEU A 351 -4.17 9.61 19.90
N VAL A 352 -5.37 9.75 19.29
CA VAL A 352 -5.73 10.95 18.54
C VAL A 352 -5.77 12.16 19.46
N GLN A 353 -6.41 12.04 20.62
CA GLN A 353 -6.50 13.12 21.61
C GLN A 353 -5.10 13.55 22.09
N GLU A 354 -4.27 12.63 22.55
CA GLU A 354 -2.91 12.91 23.03
C GLU A 354 -2.02 13.55 21.94
N HIS A 355 -2.22 13.16 20.68
CA HIS A 355 -1.47 13.73 19.57
C HIS A 355 -1.91 15.17 19.27
N LEU A 356 -3.22 15.43 19.18
CA LEU A 356 -3.76 16.76 18.90
C LEU A 356 -3.55 17.74 20.07
N GLU A 357 -3.52 17.27 21.31
CA GLU A 357 -3.15 18.10 22.47
C GLU A 357 -1.71 18.62 22.39
N LYS A 358 -0.78 17.78 21.88
CA LYS A 358 0.63 18.14 21.72
C LYS A 358 0.91 18.90 20.42
N HIS A 359 0.18 18.59 19.39
CA HIS A 359 0.40 19.06 18.03
C HIS A 359 -0.93 19.40 17.33
N PRO A 360 -1.61 20.49 17.70
CA PRO A 360 -2.96 20.82 17.24
C PRO A 360 -3.06 21.07 15.73
N ASP A 361 -1.98 21.52 15.09
CA ASP A 361 -1.94 21.82 13.64
C ASP A 361 -1.55 20.60 12.78
N GLU A 362 -1.23 19.47 13.42
CA GLU A 362 -0.80 18.28 12.70
C GLU A 362 -1.98 17.45 12.21
N ARG A 363 -1.70 16.63 11.20
CA ARG A 363 -2.71 15.82 10.52
C ARG A 363 -2.52 14.35 10.82
N ILE A 364 -3.63 13.66 11.05
CA ILE A 364 -3.69 12.24 11.40
C ILE A 364 -4.44 11.49 10.30
N LEU A 365 -3.89 10.34 9.89
CA LEU A 365 -4.50 9.45 8.92
C LEU A 365 -4.74 8.08 9.55
N ILE A 366 -6.01 7.64 9.57
CA ILE A 366 -6.40 6.36 10.15
C ILE A 366 -6.90 5.43 9.04
N PHE A 367 -6.40 4.20 9.00
CA PHE A 367 -6.83 3.20 8.04
C PHE A 367 -7.57 2.05 8.71
N SER A 368 -8.72 1.66 8.13
CA SER A 368 -9.42 0.41 8.43
C SER A 368 -9.91 -0.29 7.15
N GLU A 369 -9.99 -1.61 7.17
CA GLU A 369 -10.51 -2.42 6.05
C GLU A 369 -12.03 -2.28 5.91
N TYR A 370 -12.74 -2.00 7.02
CA TYR A 370 -14.19 -2.06 7.09
C TYR A 370 -14.82 -0.66 7.14
N ARG A 371 -15.79 -0.40 6.25
CA ARG A 371 -16.52 0.87 6.20
C ARG A 371 -17.29 1.18 7.48
N ASP A 372 -17.92 0.15 8.08
CA ASP A 372 -18.64 0.35 9.34
C ASP A 372 -17.71 0.81 10.46
N THR A 373 -16.50 0.25 10.53
CA THR A 373 -15.48 0.71 11.48
C THR A 373 -15.05 2.15 11.21
N VAL A 374 -14.90 2.54 9.93
CA VAL A 374 -14.62 3.93 9.55
C VAL A 374 -15.74 4.86 10.04
N ASP A 375 -17.00 4.51 9.77
CA ASP A 375 -18.15 5.32 10.20
C ASP A 375 -18.20 5.47 11.73
N HIS A 376 -18.00 4.37 12.49
CA HIS A 376 -17.98 4.39 13.96
C HIS A 376 -16.80 5.21 14.52
N LEU A 377 -15.61 5.09 13.93
CA LEU A 377 -14.45 5.89 14.35
C LEU A 377 -14.67 7.38 14.10
N VAL A 378 -15.28 7.75 12.99
CA VAL A 378 -15.62 9.16 12.71
C VAL A 378 -16.60 9.70 13.77
N GLU A 379 -17.61 8.91 14.15
CA GLU A 379 -18.55 9.30 15.21
C GLU A 379 -17.85 9.50 16.56
N ASP A 380 -16.97 8.56 16.95
CA ASP A 380 -16.28 8.60 18.25
C ASP A 380 -15.25 9.75 18.30
N LEU A 381 -14.47 9.92 17.23
CA LEU A 381 -13.40 10.90 17.16
C LEU A 381 -13.93 12.35 17.04
N ASN A 382 -15.10 12.56 16.47
CA ASN A 382 -15.75 13.87 16.46
C ASN A 382 -16.19 14.37 17.85
N GLN A 383 -16.13 13.51 18.89
CA GLN A 383 -16.36 13.94 20.27
C GLN A 383 -15.10 14.52 20.93
N ILE A 384 -13.93 14.39 20.29
CA ILE A 384 -12.67 14.89 20.81
C ILE A 384 -12.56 16.39 20.49
N GLU A 385 -12.23 17.18 21.51
CA GLU A 385 -11.98 18.59 21.36
C GLU A 385 -10.83 18.84 20.37
N ASN A 386 -10.97 19.83 19.48
CA ASN A 386 -10.03 20.17 18.42
C ASN A 386 -9.85 19.11 17.30
N ALA A 387 -10.62 18.01 17.29
CA ALA A 387 -10.64 17.07 16.19
C ALA A 387 -11.72 17.44 15.17
N VAL A 388 -11.31 17.69 13.93
CA VAL A 388 -12.21 17.83 12.78
C VAL A 388 -12.03 16.59 11.93
N VAL A 389 -12.95 15.65 12.09
CA VAL A 389 -12.84 14.29 11.55
C VAL A 389 -13.75 14.11 10.35
N ASP A 390 -13.23 13.50 9.29
CA ASP A 390 -14.07 13.09 8.17
C ASP A 390 -13.62 11.72 7.61
N ARG A 391 -14.49 11.09 6.82
CA ARG A 391 -14.26 9.78 6.25
C ARG A 391 -13.78 9.86 4.81
N PHE A 392 -13.01 8.84 4.41
CA PHE A 392 -12.57 8.65 3.03
C PHE A 392 -12.80 7.20 2.59
N ILE A 393 -13.82 6.97 1.76
CA ILE A 393 -14.25 5.63 1.35
C ILE A 393 -14.32 5.50 -0.18
N GLY A 394 -14.31 4.25 -0.67
CA GLY A 394 -14.39 3.97 -2.11
C GLY A 394 -15.76 4.23 -2.73
N GLN A 395 -15.76 4.30 -4.07
CA GLN A 395 -16.94 4.62 -4.89
C GLN A 395 -18.00 3.51 -4.94
N SER A 396 -17.61 2.24 -4.69
CA SER A 396 -18.52 1.12 -4.84
C SER A 396 -19.70 1.21 -3.86
N LYS A 397 -20.93 1.04 -4.38
CA LYS A 397 -22.12 0.88 -3.54
C LYS A 397 -22.05 -0.45 -2.78
N ARG A 398 -22.43 -0.44 -1.50
CA ARG A 398 -22.63 -1.65 -0.70
C ARG A 398 -24.04 -1.61 -0.10
N GLY A 399 -24.95 -2.40 -0.66
CA GLY A 399 -26.36 -2.35 -0.29
C GLY A 399 -26.98 -0.98 -0.56
N LYS A 400 -27.68 -0.41 0.40
CA LYS A 400 -28.28 0.93 0.32
C LYS A 400 -27.32 2.08 0.57
N ARG A 401 -26.09 1.81 1.07
CA ARG A 401 -25.08 2.84 1.37
C ARG A 401 -24.30 3.20 0.12
N GLU A 402 -24.31 4.45 -0.26
CA GLU A 402 -23.55 4.97 -1.38
C GLU A 402 -22.06 5.11 -1.02
N GLY A 403 -21.19 4.86 -1.99
CA GLY A 403 -19.78 5.22 -1.90
C GLY A 403 -19.58 6.71 -2.14
N MET A 404 -18.38 7.22 -1.90
CA MET A 404 -18.01 8.59 -2.27
C MET A 404 -17.74 8.66 -3.76
N SER A 405 -18.34 9.64 -4.44
CA SER A 405 -17.97 9.95 -5.83
C SER A 405 -16.52 10.45 -5.91
N GLN A 406 -15.92 10.36 -7.10
CA GLN A 406 -14.55 10.86 -7.30
C GLN A 406 -14.41 12.35 -6.95
N LYS A 407 -15.43 13.17 -7.26
CA LYS A 407 -15.45 14.58 -6.91
C LYS A 407 -15.41 14.80 -5.39
N GLN A 408 -16.21 14.05 -4.65
CA GLN A 408 -16.21 14.10 -3.18
C GLN A 408 -14.88 13.65 -2.60
N GLN A 409 -14.26 12.60 -3.17
CA GLN A 409 -12.93 12.15 -2.73
C GLN A 409 -11.87 13.24 -2.91
N LEU A 410 -11.84 13.91 -4.06
CA LEU A 410 -10.92 15.03 -4.32
C LEU A 410 -11.16 16.21 -3.38
N GLU A 411 -12.41 16.58 -3.16
CA GLU A 411 -12.79 17.66 -2.23
C GLU A 411 -12.34 17.35 -0.80
N GLN A 412 -12.52 16.14 -0.32
CA GLN A 412 -12.06 15.72 1.01
C GLN A 412 -10.54 15.78 1.14
N LEU A 413 -9.80 15.36 0.12
CA LEU A 413 -8.34 15.44 0.13
C LEU A 413 -7.85 16.90 0.13
N GLU A 414 -8.53 17.80 -0.60
CA GLU A 414 -8.22 19.23 -0.57
C GLU A 414 -8.50 19.85 0.81
N ARG A 415 -9.63 19.52 1.44
CA ARG A 415 -9.94 19.95 2.80
C ARG A 415 -8.90 19.46 3.81
N PHE A 416 -8.48 18.19 3.70
CA PHE A 416 -7.42 17.62 4.54
C PHE A 416 -6.05 18.26 4.25
N ARG A 417 -5.75 18.63 3.00
CA ARG A 417 -4.52 19.33 2.61
C ARG A 417 -4.46 20.74 3.16
N LYS A 418 -5.60 21.44 3.19
CA LYS A 418 -5.71 22.81 3.74
C LYS A 418 -5.70 22.84 5.27
N GLY A 419 -5.98 21.72 5.93
CA GLY A 419 -6.13 21.64 7.37
C GLY A 419 -7.56 21.89 7.87
N ASP A 420 -8.55 22.04 6.97
CA ASP A 420 -9.97 22.12 7.33
C ASP A 420 -10.47 20.82 8.00
N ILE A 421 -9.76 19.73 7.75
CA ILE A 421 -9.89 18.41 8.38
C ILE A 421 -8.51 18.04 8.90
N ASN A 422 -8.38 17.74 10.19
CA ASN A 422 -7.11 17.31 10.77
C ASN A 422 -7.04 15.79 11.02
N VAL A 423 -8.18 15.08 11.03
CA VAL A 423 -8.21 13.60 11.14
C VAL A 423 -9.00 13.02 9.97
N LEU A 424 -8.35 12.21 9.15
CA LEU A 424 -8.99 11.52 8.03
C LEU A 424 -9.03 10.02 8.27
N VAL A 425 -10.24 9.45 8.37
CA VAL A 425 -10.44 8.01 8.55
C VAL A 425 -10.75 7.36 7.21
N ALA A 426 -9.88 6.49 6.72
CA ALA A 426 -9.92 5.99 5.36
C ALA A 426 -10.08 4.46 5.29
N THR A 427 -10.81 3.98 4.26
CA THR A 427 -10.72 2.58 3.85
C THR A 427 -9.51 2.35 2.93
N SER A 428 -9.29 1.10 2.54
CA SER A 428 -8.20 0.69 1.64
C SER A 428 -8.14 1.46 0.30
N VAL A 429 -9.22 2.12 -0.11
CA VAL A 429 -9.25 2.98 -1.30
C VAL A 429 -8.32 4.19 -1.17
N GLY A 430 -8.06 4.66 0.06
CA GLY A 430 -7.06 5.68 0.33
C GLY A 430 -5.61 5.22 0.18
N GLU A 431 -5.38 3.93 -0.09
CA GLU A 431 -4.04 3.35 -0.21
C GLU A 431 -3.47 3.46 -1.62
N GLU A 432 -4.32 3.29 -2.64
CA GLU A 432 -3.91 3.23 -4.05
C GLU A 432 -4.58 4.34 -4.84
N GLY A 433 -3.80 5.07 -5.57
CA GLY A 433 -4.31 5.90 -6.66
C GLY A 433 -4.74 7.31 -6.31
N LEU A 434 -4.66 7.75 -5.05
CA LEU A 434 -4.93 9.13 -4.68
C LEU A 434 -3.74 9.72 -3.92
N ASP A 435 -3.41 10.96 -4.24
CA ASP A 435 -2.38 11.71 -3.52
C ASP A 435 -2.95 12.18 -2.17
N VAL A 436 -2.99 11.26 -1.22
CA VAL A 436 -3.34 11.61 0.16
C VAL A 436 -2.19 12.42 0.73
N PRO A 437 -2.45 13.64 1.22
CA PRO A 437 -1.43 14.50 1.79
C PRO A 437 -0.65 13.81 2.93
N SER A 438 0.56 14.26 3.17
CA SER A 438 1.38 13.77 4.29
C SER A 438 0.67 14.02 5.62
N ALA A 439 0.77 13.06 6.52
CA ALA A 439 0.27 13.13 7.87
C ALA A 439 1.43 12.86 8.84
N SER A 440 1.43 13.54 9.98
CA SER A 440 2.45 13.35 11.03
C SER A 440 2.25 12.05 11.81
N MET A 441 1.00 11.58 11.89
CA MET A 441 0.67 10.27 12.46
C MET A 441 -0.18 9.45 11.49
N VAL A 442 0.21 8.19 11.29
CA VAL A 442 -0.60 7.18 10.58
C VAL A 442 -0.94 6.04 11.51
N LEU A 443 -2.22 5.73 11.63
CA LEU A 443 -2.70 4.65 12.46
C LEU A 443 -3.38 3.58 11.60
N PHE A 444 -2.98 2.33 11.76
CA PHE A 444 -3.64 1.16 11.19
C PHE A 444 -4.48 0.49 12.26
N TYR A 445 -5.79 0.50 12.08
CA TYR A 445 -6.73 -0.13 13.01
C TYR A 445 -6.58 -1.65 13.06
N GLU A 446 -6.07 -2.25 11.99
CA GLU A 446 -5.68 -3.66 11.88
C GLU A 446 -4.44 -3.82 10.99
N PRO A 447 -3.69 -4.93 11.12
CA PRO A 447 -2.55 -5.24 10.25
C PRO A 447 -2.96 -5.39 8.79
N VAL A 448 -2.10 -4.95 7.90
CA VAL A 448 -2.36 -4.98 6.46
C VAL A 448 -2.15 -6.37 5.88
N PRO A 449 -3.14 -6.95 5.17
CA PRO A 449 -3.08 -8.32 4.64
C PRO A 449 -2.00 -8.53 3.58
N SER A 450 -1.54 -7.49 2.89
CA SER A 450 -0.57 -7.60 1.81
C SER A 450 0.64 -6.70 2.03
N ALA A 451 1.82 -7.17 1.60
CA ALA A 451 3.06 -6.39 1.64
C ALA A 451 2.96 -5.09 0.82
N ILE A 452 2.23 -5.14 -0.29
CA ILE A 452 1.99 -3.97 -1.15
C ILE A 452 1.31 -2.86 -0.36
N ARG A 453 0.18 -3.16 0.26
CA ARG A 453 -0.59 -2.20 1.06
C ARG A 453 0.22 -1.65 2.23
N SER A 454 0.95 -2.54 2.91
CA SER A 454 1.81 -2.15 4.03
C SER A 454 2.87 -1.13 3.61
N ILE A 455 3.57 -1.38 2.50
CA ILE A 455 4.62 -0.50 1.97
C ILE A 455 4.04 0.85 1.52
N GLN A 456 2.92 0.82 0.81
CA GLN A 456 2.26 2.04 0.31
C GLN A 456 1.78 2.93 1.46
N ARG A 457 1.10 2.36 2.44
CA ARG A 457 0.57 3.09 3.60
C ARG A 457 1.69 3.76 4.40
N ARG A 458 2.75 3.02 4.74
CA ARG A 458 3.90 3.57 5.51
C ARG A 458 4.61 4.70 4.79
N GLY A 459 4.65 4.67 3.45
CA GLY A 459 5.24 5.74 2.64
C GLY A 459 4.52 7.09 2.76
N ARG A 460 3.28 7.13 3.26
CA ARG A 460 2.52 8.37 3.41
C ARG A 460 3.04 9.29 4.52
N THR A 461 3.62 8.72 5.59
CA THR A 461 4.16 9.49 6.71
C THR A 461 5.59 10.00 6.46
N ALA A 462 6.38 9.28 5.66
CA ALA A 462 7.81 9.53 5.50
C ALA A 462 8.19 10.41 4.29
N ARG A 463 7.26 11.21 3.73
CA ARG A 463 7.55 12.00 2.53
C ARG A 463 8.34 13.28 2.81
N GLU A 464 8.02 13.99 3.91
CA GLU A 464 8.55 15.33 4.17
C GLU A 464 9.09 15.54 5.59
N SER A 465 8.68 14.69 6.59
CA SER A 465 9.13 14.82 7.99
C SER A 465 9.13 13.46 8.69
N SER A 466 9.82 13.36 9.84
CA SER A 466 9.73 12.20 10.72
C SER A 466 8.30 12.08 11.25
N GLY A 467 7.63 10.95 10.96
CA GLY A 467 6.26 10.70 11.41
C GLY A 467 6.15 9.41 12.19
N SER A 468 5.08 9.28 12.99
CA SER A 468 4.78 8.05 13.74
C SER A 468 3.80 7.17 12.96
N VAL A 469 4.06 5.85 13.00
CA VAL A 469 3.17 4.84 12.43
C VAL A 469 2.77 3.87 13.53
N HIS A 470 1.47 3.75 13.78
CA HIS A 470 0.92 2.84 14.78
C HIS A 470 0.12 1.73 14.10
N VAL A 471 0.34 0.48 14.51
CA VAL A 471 -0.39 -0.68 14.01
C VAL A 471 -1.05 -1.38 15.19
N LEU A 472 -2.38 -1.34 15.27
CA LEU A 472 -3.13 -2.05 16.32
C LEU A 472 -3.28 -3.53 15.97
N VAL A 473 -3.05 -4.40 16.95
CA VAL A 473 -3.10 -5.84 16.81
C VAL A 473 -3.87 -6.44 17.97
N ALA A 474 -5.05 -6.97 17.74
CA ALA A 474 -5.76 -7.72 18.76
C ALA A 474 -5.09 -9.08 18.97
N ASN A 475 -4.62 -9.35 20.20
CA ASN A 475 -3.93 -10.60 20.53
C ASN A 475 -4.88 -11.81 20.43
N ASN A 476 -4.31 -12.96 20.07
CA ASN A 476 -5.04 -14.22 19.88
C ASN A 476 -6.16 -14.14 18.83
N THR A 477 -5.99 -13.26 17.84
CA THR A 477 -6.95 -13.08 16.75
C THR A 477 -6.27 -13.22 15.37
N ARG A 478 -7.05 -13.10 14.31
CA ARG A 478 -6.58 -13.01 12.93
C ARG A 478 -5.50 -11.94 12.74
N ASP A 479 -5.54 -10.84 13.50
CA ASP A 479 -4.58 -9.74 13.37
C ASP A 479 -3.14 -10.21 13.52
N VAL A 480 -2.87 -11.08 14.50
CA VAL A 480 -1.52 -11.63 14.73
C VAL A 480 -1.06 -12.43 13.50
N HIS A 481 -1.92 -13.30 12.97
CA HIS A 481 -1.59 -14.10 11.79
C HIS A 481 -1.37 -13.23 10.54
N VAL A 482 -2.18 -12.19 10.36
CA VAL A 482 -2.08 -11.24 9.24
C VAL A 482 -0.79 -10.43 9.36
N LEU A 483 -0.42 -9.99 10.55
CA LEU A 483 0.83 -9.28 10.81
C LEU A 483 2.04 -10.13 10.41
N HIS A 484 2.12 -11.37 10.93
CA HIS A 484 3.21 -12.30 10.59
C HIS A 484 3.26 -12.66 9.10
N ALA A 485 2.09 -12.91 8.49
CA ALA A 485 2.01 -13.18 7.06
C ALA A 485 2.47 -11.98 6.21
N SER A 486 2.15 -10.77 6.63
CA SER A 486 2.57 -9.53 5.97
C SER A 486 4.10 -9.33 6.05
N ARG A 487 4.67 -9.50 7.24
CA ARG A 487 6.13 -9.47 7.48
C ARG A 487 6.86 -10.51 6.60
N ASN A 488 6.41 -11.74 6.65
CA ASN A 488 7.01 -12.82 5.87
C ASN A 488 6.93 -12.59 4.36
N ARG A 489 5.85 -11.98 3.85
CA ARG A 489 5.74 -11.61 2.43
C ARG A 489 6.74 -10.54 2.04
N GLU A 490 6.93 -9.53 2.88
CA GLU A 490 7.88 -8.44 2.66
C GLU A 490 9.32 -8.97 2.62
N LEU A 491 9.72 -9.76 3.62
CA LEU A 491 11.03 -10.41 3.65
C LEU A 491 11.26 -11.32 2.43
N ARG A 492 10.26 -12.15 2.07
CA ARG A 492 10.34 -12.99 0.87
C ARG A 492 10.50 -12.17 -0.40
N MET A 493 9.75 -11.07 -0.53
CA MET A 493 9.88 -10.17 -1.69
C MET A 493 11.31 -9.64 -1.81
N HIS A 494 11.90 -9.11 -0.75
CA HIS A 494 13.26 -8.59 -0.77
C HIS A 494 14.30 -9.67 -1.09
N ASN A 495 14.17 -10.88 -0.52
CA ASN A 495 15.06 -12.00 -0.80
C ASN A 495 14.96 -12.49 -2.26
N VAL A 496 13.73 -12.56 -2.78
CA VAL A 496 13.52 -12.96 -4.19
C VAL A 496 14.07 -11.90 -5.14
N LEU A 497 13.84 -10.62 -4.89
CA LEU A 497 14.37 -9.54 -5.71
C LEU A 497 15.91 -9.53 -5.71
N ALA A 498 16.54 -9.76 -4.56
CA ALA A 498 18.00 -9.85 -4.46
C ALA A 498 18.56 -10.99 -5.32
N ARG A 499 17.92 -12.18 -5.28
CA ARG A 499 18.32 -13.31 -6.13
C ARG A 499 18.10 -13.03 -7.61
N MET A 500 16.93 -12.53 -8.01
CA MET A 500 16.61 -12.25 -9.40
C MET A 500 17.51 -11.16 -10.00
N ARG A 501 17.96 -10.18 -9.20
CA ARG A 501 18.95 -9.20 -9.64
C ARG A 501 20.29 -9.84 -10.02
N LEU A 502 20.69 -10.91 -9.33
CA LEU A 502 21.92 -11.66 -9.64
C LEU A 502 21.73 -12.59 -10.84
N GLU A 503 20.53 -13.10 -11.08
CA GLU A 503 20.20 -13.99 -12.19
C GLU A 503 20.14 -13.25 -13.55
N THR A 504 20.08 -11.90 -13.54
CA THR A 504 20.02 -11.11 -14.79
C THR A 504 21.43 -11.03 -15.40
N PRO A 505 21.73 -11.68 -16.54
CA PRO A 505 23.05 -11.64 -17.13
C PRO A 505 23.38 -10.21 -17.59
N LEU A 506 24.44 -9.65 -17.04
CA LEU A 506 25.03 -8.42 -17.56
C LEU A 506 25.54 -8.72 -18.98
N GLY A 507 24.81 -8.34 -20.01
CA GLY A 507 25.28 -8.45 -21.39
C GLY A 507 24.36 -9.20 -22.37
N SER A 508 23.28 -9.83 -21.93
CA SER A 508 22.36 -10.57 -22.83
C SER A 508 21.19 -9.76 -23.38
N TYR A 509 21.08 -8.46 -23.03
CA TYR A 509 19.97 -7.60 -23.45
C TYR A 509 20.40 -6.52 -24.43
N LYS A 510 19.49 -6.13 -25.31
CA LYS A 510 19.70 -5.02 -26.25
C LYS A 510 19.84 -3.72 -25.44
N ILE A 511 21.02 -3.14 -25.45
CA ILE A 511 21.29 -1.84 -24.83
C ILE A 511 20.74 -0.77 -25.77
N ARG A 512 19.81 0.04 -25.28
CA ARG A 512 19.23 1.15 -26.04
C ARG A 512 20.20 2.33 -26.14
N LYS A 513 20.78 2.71 -25.00
CA LYS A 513 21.85 3.71 -24.88
C LYS A 513 22.92 3.16 -23.94
N GLU A 514 24.16 3.65 -24.07
CA GLU A 514 25.22 3.25 -23.14
C GLU A 514 24.93 3.65 -21.67
N GLY A 515 23.90 4.43 -21.43
CA GLY A 515 23.48 4.90 -20.09
C GLY A 515 24.49 5.86 -19.48
N LYS A 516 25.13 6.66 -20.33
CA LYS A 516 26.15 7.63 -19.89
C LYS A 516 25.57 8.88 -19.25
N LEU A 517 24.25 9.10 -19.32
CA LEU A 517 23.58 10.30 -18.81
C LEU A 517 24.28 11.59 -19.28
N LEU A 518 24.64 11.66 -20.58
CA LEU A 518 25.54 12.70 -21.14
C LEU A 518 24.98 14.12 -20.92
N ASP A 519 23.66 14.26 -20.99
CA ASP A 519 22.97 15.53 -20.92
C ASP A 519 22.50 15.88 -19.49
N PHE A 520 22.84 15.02 -18.51
CA PHE A 520 22.52 15.24 -17.11
C PHE A 520 23.73 15.77 -16.34
N GLU A 521 23.58 16.95 -15.78
CA GLU A 521 24.61 17.60 -14.96
C GLU A 521 24.12 17.83 -13.54
N ILE A 522 25.03 17.88 -12.59
CA ILE A 522 24.79 18.30 -11.23
C ILE A 522 25.33 19.71 -11.06
N VAL A 523 24.45 20.61 -10.63
CA VAL A 523 24.75 22.01 -10.39
C VAL A 523 24.77 22.30 -8.89
N LYS A 524 25.84 22.90 -8.39
CA LYS A 524 25.98 23.34 -7.01
C LYS A 524 26.61 24.71 -6.98
N GLY A 525 25.82 25.77 -6.95
CA GLY A 525 26.28 27.13 -7.15
C GLY A 525 26.87 27.30 -8.56
N GLU A 526 28.13 27.76 -8.68
CA GLU A 526 28.82 27.91 -9.98
C GLU A 526 29.45 26.59 -10.48
N HIS A 527 29.50 25.56 -9.65
CA HIS A 527 30.13 24.30 -10.01
C HIS A 527 29.17 23.39 -10.76
N ARG A 528 29.60 22.87 -11.92
CA ARG A 528 28.86 21.88 -12.71
C ARG A 528 29.73 20.65 -12.92
N GLN A 529 29.11 19.48 -12.80
CA GLN A 529 29.78 18.19 -13.06
C GLN A 529 28.80 17.18 -13.67
N PRO A 530 29.29 16.21 -14.46
CA PRO A 530 28.44 15.13 -14.99
C PRO A 530 27.76 14.34 -13.88
N ALA A 531 26.47 13.96 -14.10
CA ALA A 531 25.70 13.22 -13.10
C ALA A 531 26.35 11.88 -12.72
N LEU A 532 27.01 11.20 -13.62
CA LEU A 532 27.72 9.95 -13.32
C LEU A 532 28.94 10.16 -12.43
N GLU A 533 29.70 11.24 -12.61
CA GLU A 533 30.81 11.57 -11.73
C GLU A 533 30.35 11.84 -10.31
N PHE A 534 29.29 12.63 -10.16
CA PHE A 534 28.63 12.83 -8.85
C PHE A 534 28.21 11.51 -8.21
N LEU A 535 27.61 10.59 -8.97
CA LEU A 535 27.19 9.28 -8.47
C LEU A 535 28.37 8.48 -7.94
N GLU A 536 29.50 8.46 -8.62
CA GLU A 536 30.70 7.73 -8.18
C GLU A 536 31.36 8.40 -6.95
N GLN A 537 31.35 9.73 -6.89
CA GLN A 537 31.81 10.48 -5.71
C GLN A 537 30.92 10.16 -4.49
N GLU A 538 29.58 10.16 -4.64
CA GLU A 538 28.66 9.79 -3.57
C GLU A 538 28.89 8.35 -3.08
N LYS A 539 29.05 7.39 -3.97
CA LYS A 539 29.38 5.99 -3.62
C LYS A 539 30.69 5.87 -2.85
N THR A 540 31.70 6.63 -3.26
CA THR A 540 33.02 6.62 -2.62
C THR A 540 32.95 7.24 -1.23
N ARG A 541 32.27 8.37 -1.09
CA ARG A 541 32.03 9.07 0.17
C ARG A 541 31.30 8.17 1.20
N LEU A 542 30.25 7.47 0.76
CA LEU A 542 29.50 6.61 1.65
C LEU A 542 30.31 5.39 2.12
N LYS A 543 31.13 4.80 1.22
CA LYS A 543 32.02 3.71 1.59
C LYS A 543 33.12 4.13 2.60
N SER A 544 33.61 5.38 2.53
CA SER A 544 34.58 5.88 3.53
C SER A 544 33.91 6.05 4.90
N ILE A 545 32.71 6.63 4.95
CA ILE A 545 31.94 6.78 6.17
C ILE A 545 31.65 5.41 6.82
N GLU A 546 31.26 4.40 6.04
CA GLU A 546 31.04 3.05 6.58
C GLU A 546 32.30 2.43 7.20
N LYS A 547 33.43 2.61 6.56
CA LYS A 547 34.72 2.15 7.11
C LYS A 547 35.10 2.86 8.41
N GLU A 548 34.87 4.16 8.51
CA GLU A 548 35.11 4.94 9.71
C GLU A 548 34.22 4.46 10.88
N VAL A 549 32.90 4.30 10.62
CA VAL A 549 31.95 3.79 11.62
C VAL A 549 32.28 2.35 12.05
N GLU A 550 32.74 1.51 11.14
CA GLU A 550 33.13 0.15 11.45
C GLU A 550 34.43 0.09 12.28
N GLN A 551 35.39 0.98 12.00
CA GLN A 551 36.61 1.16 12.79
C GLN A 551 36.31 1.71 14.19
N GLU A 552 35.40 2.68 14.32
CA GLU A 552 34.96 3.21 15.61
C GLU A 552 34.29 2.11 16.48
N LYS A 553 33.38 1.32 15.90
CA LYS A 553 32.76 0.17 16.57
C LYS A 553 33.77 -0.88 17.03
N GLN A 554 34.77 -1.16 16.20
CA GLN A 554 35.85 -2.10 16.57
C GLN A 554 36.79 -1.51 17.65
N ALA A 555 36.99 -0.21 17.68
CA ALA A 555 37.75 0.48 18.72
C ALA A 555 37.00 0.51 20.07
N GLU A 556 35.66 0.75 20.04
CA GLU A 556 34.80 0.66 21.25
C GLU A 556 34.76 -0.76 21.84
N VAL A 557 34.77 -1.78 21.02
CA VAL A 557 34.81 -3.19 21.47
C VAL A 557 36.18 -3.55 22.06
N ARG A 558 37.27 -2.91 21.62
CA ARG A 558 38.63 -3.17 22.12
C ARG A 558 38.98 -2.43 23.42
N ASN A 559 38.27 -1.35 23.77
CA ASN A 559 38.46 -0.60 25.01
C ASN A 559 37.11 -0.36 25.71
N PRO A 560 36.62 -1.29 26.55
CA PRO A 560 35.48 -1.04 27.42
C PRO A 560 35.90 -0.13 28.59
N SER A 561 35.88 1.19 28.39
CA SER A 561 36.09 2.16 29.45
C SER A 561 34.87 2.24 30.38
N THR A 562 35.12 2.16 31.68
CA THR A 562 34.22 2.39 32.81
C THR A 562 33.41 3.68 32.67
N PRO A 563 32.15 3.72 33.12
CA PRO A 563 31.28 4.89 32.94
C PRO A 563 31.66 6.01 33.89
N THR A 564 32.23 7.08 33.39
CA THR A 564 32.34 8.36 34.09
C THR A 564 31.16 9.25 33.72
N SER A 565 30.44 9.67 34.76
CA SER A 565 29.32 10.61 34.68
C SER A 565 29.77 11.99 34.20
N SER A 566 29.37 12.42 33.03
CA SER A 566 29.29 13.83 32.64
C SER A 566 28.32 14.01 31.49
N ASN A 567 27.42 14.99 31.59
CA ASN A 567 26.37 15.35 30.64
C ASN A 567 26.88 15.48 29.20
N PRO A 568 26.25 14.84 28.20
CA PRO A 568 26.61 15.03 26.83
C PRO A 568 25.77 16.14 26.19
N THR A 569 26.45 17.14 25.65
CA THR A 569 25.99 18.04 24.62
C THR A 569 25.57 17.25 23.38
N LEU A 570 24.45 17.64 22.82
CA LEU A 570 23.81 17.06 21.64
C LEU A 570 24.79 16.94 20.43
N HIS A 571 25.32 15.76 20.22
CA HIS A 571 25.77 15.31 18.91
C HIS A 571 24.79 14.22 18.44
N THR A 572 24.17 14.46 17.32
CA THR A 572 23.27 13.55 16.62
C THR A 572 23.99 12.23 16.33
N ARG A 573 23.82 11.25 17.22
CA ARG A 573 24.18 9.85 16.94
C ARG A 573 23.17 9.32 15.90
N ALA A 574 23.66 8.89 14.75
CA ALA A 574 22.93 8.00 13.86
C ALA A 574 22.61 6.71 14.65
N ARG A 575 21.42 6.64 15.26
CA ARG A 575 20.89 5.38 15.78
C ARG A 575 20.67 4.45 14.60
N SER A 576 21.24 3.25 14.66
CA SER A 576 20.91 2.18 13.72
C SER A 576 19.38 2.06 13.66
N GLN A 577 18.83 2.21 12.45
CA GLN A 577 17.40 2.02 12.22
C GLN A 577 17.03 0.60 12.64
N LYS A 578 16.31 0.48 13.75
CA LYS A 578 15.66 -0.78 14.09
C LYS A 578 14.63 -1.06 12.98
N SER A 579 14.72 -2.22 12.36
CA SER A 579 13.73 -2.65 11.38
C SER A 579 12.38 -2.80 12.08
N LEU A 580 11.28 -2.78 11.33
CA LEU A 580 9.93 -3.10 11.85
C LEU A 580 9.93 -4.43 12.66
N PHE A 581 10.96 -5.23 12.50
CA PHE A 581 11.12 -6.59 13.01
C PHE A 581 11.96 -6.68 14.28
N ASP A 582 12.68 -5.61 14.66
CA ASP A 582 13.57 -5.59 15.85
C ASP A 582 12.82 -5.25 17.16
N PHE A 583 11.48 -5.06 17.08
CA PHE A 583 10.65 -4.67 18.21
C PHE A 583 10.08 -5.84 19.03
N GLU A 584 10.54 -7.07 18.84
CA GLU A 584 9.98 -8.23 19.56
C GLU A 584 10.43 -8.37 21.03
N GLU A 585 11.46 -7.66 21.47
CA GLU A 585 12.05 -7.89 22.81
C GLU A 585 11.92 -6.76 23.84
N GLU A 586 11.39 -5.59 23.49
CA GLU A 586 11.13 -4.58 24.53
C GLU A 586 9.82 -4.89 25.25
N THR A 587 9.92 -5.67 26.32
CA THR A 587 8.80 -6.06 27.22
C THR A 587 8.32 -4.95 28.15
N SER A 588 8.81 -3.74 28.06
CA SER A 588 8.32 -2.57 28.78
C SER A 588 7.46 -1.70 27.86
N ASP A 589 6.26 -2.17 27.51
CA ASP A 589 5.22 -1.34 26.93
C ASP A 589 4.66 -0.45 28.08
N PRO A 590 4.86 0.87 28.04
CA PRO A 590 4.33 1.78 29.08
C PRO A 590 2.80 1.76 29.14
N TRP A 591 2.14 1.09 28.20
CA TRP A 591 0.69 0.99 28.05
C TRP A 591 0.10 -0.34 28.55
N LYS A 592 0.94 -1.28 28.98
CA LYS A 592 0.50 -2.60 29.44
C LYS A 592 -0.54 -2.57 30.58
N PRO A 593 -0.51 -1.64 31.53
CA PRO A 593 -1.52 -1.53 32.59
C PRO A 593 -2.87 -0.98 32.12
N VAL A 594 -2.89 -0.23 31.02
CA VAL A 594 -4.08 0.50 30.51
C VAL A 594 -4.90 -0.35 29.53
N LEU A 595 -4.33 -1.44 29.02
CA LEU A 595 -4.92 -2.29 27.98
C LEU A 595 -5.75 -3.45 28.56
N ASP A 596 -5.74 -3.68 29.85
CA ASP A 596 -6.65 -4.57 30.53
C ASP A 596 -7.96 -3.79 30.77
N GLY A 597 -9.03 -4.15 30.04
CA GLY A 597 -10.34 -3.45 30.04
C GLY A 597 -10.96 -3.14 31.41
N ARG A 598 -10.31 -3.55 32.49
CA ARG A 598 -10.68 -3.24 33.88
C ARG A 598 -10.31 -1.82 34.31
N ASP A 599 -9.31 -1.19 33.70
CA ASP A 599 -8.79 0.12 34.14
C ASP A 599 -9.40 1.31 33.37
N ILE A 600 -10.03 1.06 32.21
CA ILE A 600 -10.66 2.12 31.41
C ILE A 600 -11.95 2.67 32.07
N ASN A 601 -12.59 1.88 32.93
CA ASN A 601 -13.85 2.27 33.61
C ASN A 601 -13.64 2.91 35.01
N ARG A 602 -12.41 3.27 35.40
CA ARG A 602 -12.10 3.86 36.71
C ARG A 602 -11.58 5.28 36.70
N GLN A 603 -11.60 5.96 35.53
CA GLN A 603 -11.32 7.40 35.47
C GLN A 603 -12.47 8.15 34.78
#